data_412d7b5048f8ed318f490b939cad7d7b
#
_entry.id   412d7b5048f8ed318f490b939cad7d7b
#
_cell.length_a   1.000
_cell.length_b   1.000
_cell.length_c   1.000
_cell.angle_alpha   90.00
_cell.angle_beta   90.00
_cell.angle_gamma   90.00
#
_symmetry.space_group_name_H-M   'P 1'
#
loop_
_entity.id
_entity.type
_entity.pdbx_description
1 polymer ?
#
loop_
_entity_poly.entity_id
_entity_poly.type
_entity_poly.pdbx_seq_one_letter_code
_entity_poly.pdbx_strand_id
1 'polypeptide(L)'
;VYDILRIDGQTKKTNNKAALLKLDPQTNILKFQEMINFPSTDSKFTIRRDQKSGDFFTLSNNVTAEAISLGTVYARNNLILARSKDLLHWHVCKTLLRDDSGFDPLDSARFTGFHYVDWIFSGEDILYAIRSGYRGSNTFHNANRLTVKREYGFRNACRL
;
A
#
# COMPACT_ATOMS: atom_id res chain seq x y z
N VAL A 1 -13.02 18.13 -0.15
CA VAL A 1 -12.82 16.65 -0.24
C VAL A 1 -11.67 16.38 -1.20
N TYR A 2 -10.78 15.45 -0.85
CA TYR A 2 -9.71 14.97 -1.71
C TYR A 2 -9.97 13.51 -2.08
N ASP A 3 -9.50 13.13 -3.26
CA ASP A 3 -9.42 11.75 -3.70
C ASP A 3 -7.97 11.43 -4.11
N ILE A 4 -7.48 10.27 -3.69
CA ILE A 4 -6.13 9.81 -4.02
C ILE A 4 -6.26 8.55 -4.86
N LEU A 5 -5.90 8.66 -6.12
CA LEU A 5 -6.03 7.58 -7.09
C LEU A 5 -4.70 6.85 -7.30
N ARG A 6 -4.77 5.53 -7.32
CA ARG A 6 -3.67 4.72 -7.83
C ARG A 6 -3.43 5.02 -9.30
N ILE A 7 -2.19 4.84 -9.73
CA ILE A 7 -1.81 4.99 -11.13
C ILE A 7 -1.56 3.61 -11.71
N ASP A 8 -2.29 3.27 -12.75
CA ASP A 8 -2.05 2.05 -13.51
C ASP A 8 -0.98 2.33 -14.57
N GLY A 9 0.26 2.18 -14.17
CA GLY A 9 1.39 2.44 -15.03
C GLY A 9 2.64 1.78 -14.47
N GLN A 10 2.81 0.51 -14.74
CA GLN A 10 3.93 -0.33 -14.27
C GLN A 10 5.29 0.14 -14.84
N THR A 11 5.64 1.39 -14.61
CA THR A 11 6.89 1.99 -15.06
C THR A 11 7.70 2.51 -13.88
N LYS A 12 9.02 2.64 -14.07
CA LYS A 12 9.90 3.26 -13.07
C LYS A 12 9.50 4.71 -12.74
N LYS A 13 8.75 5.38 -13.60
CA LYS A 13 8.30 6.77 -13.39
C LYS A 13 7.05 6.87 -12.53
N THR A 14 6.22 5.84 -12.52
CA THR A 14 4.90 5.84 -11.84
C THR A 14 4.87 5.01 -10.57
N ASN A 15 5.92 4.24 -10.26
CA ASN A 15 6.02 3.50 -9.02
C ASN A 15 6.10 4.45 -7.82
N ASN A 16 5.51 4.04 -6.72
CA ASN A 16 5.42 4.84 -5.49
C ASN A 16 4.85 6.26 -5.74
N LYS A 17 3.87 6.36 -6.64
CA LYS A 17 3.14 7.59 -6.96
C LYS A 17 1.63 7.38 -6.88
N ALA A 18 0.92 8.46 -6.59
CA ALA A 18 -0.52 8.54 -6.71
C ALA A 18 -0.93 9.90 -7.28
N ALA A 19 -2.11 9.96 -7.88
CA ALA A 19 -2.70 11.22 -8.35
C ALA A 19 -3.61 11.79 -7.25
N LEU A 20 -3.37 13.04 -6.86
CA LEU A 20 -4.23 13.78 -5.96
C LEU A 20 -5.25 14.59 -6.75
N LEU A 21 -6.52 14.40 -6.40
CA LEU A 21 -7.63 15.17 -6.94
C LEU A 21 -8.34 15.91 -5.80
N LYS A 22 -8.90 17.06 -6.11
CA LYS A 22 -9.73 17.85 -5.20
C LYS A 22 -11.11 18.06 -5.77
N LEU A 23 -12.13 17.80 -4.96
CA LEU A 23 -13.51 18.09 -5.35
C LEU A 23 -13.74 19.61 -5.32
N ASP A 24 -14.14 20.16 -6.44
CA ASP A 24 -14.64 21.53 -6.53
C ASP A 24 -16.07 21.56 -5.98
N PRO A 25 -16.33 22.29 -4.88
CA PRO A 25 -17.66 22.28 -4.24
C PRO A 25 -18.74 23.02 -5.04
N GLN A 26 -18.36 23.87 -5.99
CA GLN A 26 -19.32 24.62 -6.81
C GLN A 26 -19.80 23.81 -8.00
N THR A 27 -18.89 23.06 -8.63
CA THR A 27 -19.18 22.29 -9.85
C THR A 27 -19.41 20.81 -9.58
N ASN A 28 -19.08 20.33 -8.38
CA ASN A 28 -19.07 18.91 -7.98
C ASN A 28 -18.19 18.04 -8.91
N ILE A 29 -17.12 18.63 -9.45
CA ILE A 29 -16.19 17.95 -10.33
C ILE A 29 -14.86 17.74 -9.61
N LEU A 30 -14.28 16.52 -9.72
CA LEU A 30 -12.92 16.24 -9.28
C LEU A 30 -11.93 16.87 -10.25
N LYS A 31 -11.03 17.72 -9.73
CA LYS A 31 -9.95 18.36 -10.48
C LYS A 31 -8.62 17.79 -10.05
N PHE A 32 -7.80 17.39 -11.03
CA PHE A 32 -6.42 16.98 -10.78
C PHE A 32 -5.64 18.13 -10.15
N GLN A 33 -4.91 17.84 -9.10
CA GLN A 33 -4.04 18.80 -8.42
C GLN A 33 -2.57 18.53 -8.77
N GLU A 34 -2.09 17.36 -8.39
CA GLU A 34 -0.68 16.98 -8.57
C GLU A 34 -0.44 15.48 -8.44
N MET A 35 0.77 15.08 -8.81
CA MET A 35 1.30 13.75 -8.53
C MET A 35 2.06 13.78 -7.20
N ILE A 36 1.64 12.96 -6.25
CA ILE A 36 2.29 12.85 -4.94
C ILE A 36 3.17 11.60 -4.85
N ASN A 37 4.20 11.67 -4.00
CA ASN A 37 4.94 10.48 -3.59
C ASN A 37 4.06 9.68 -2.62
N PHE A 38 3.64 8.51 -3.04
CA PHE A 38 2.75 7.65 -2.28
C PHE A 38 3.32 6.22 -2.27
N PRO A 39 3.52 5.60 -1.11
CA PRO A 39 4.23 4.32 -1.03
C PRO A 39 3.33 3.14 -1.46
N SER A 40 2.97 3.12 -2.73
CA SER A 40 2.17 2.05 -3.34
C SER A 40 2.62 1.77 -4.76
N THR A 41 2.44 0.51 -5.17
CA THR A 41 2.47 0.11 -6.57
C THR A 41 1.14 0.49 -7.24
N ASP A 42 0.82 -0.11 -8.40
CA ASP A 42 -0.50 -0.08 -9.04
C ASP A 42 -1.59 -0.86 -8.27
N SER A 43 -1.30 -1.33 -7.06
CA SER A 43 -2.25 -2.10 -6.23
C SER A 43 -3.31 -1.19 -5.58
N LYS A 44 -4.44 -1.77 -5.23
CA LYS A 44 -5.47 -1.07 -4.45
C LYS A 44 -4.98 -0.82 -3.03
N PHE A 45 -5.39 0.31 -2.48
CA PHE A 45 -5.15 0.70 -1.10
C PHE A 45 -6.40 1.35 -0.50
N THR A 46 -6.45 1.47 0.81
CA THR A 46 -7.48 2.19 1.56
C THR A 46 -6.77 3.14 2.51
N ILE A 47 -7.19 4.41 2.54
CA ILE A 47 -6.71 5.41 3.49
C ILE A 47 -7.78 5.61 4.56
N ARG A 48 -7.38 5.60 5.82
CA ARG A 48 -8.25 5.87 6.96
C ARG A 48 -7.62 6.90 7.89
N ARG A 49 -8.45 7.79 8.43
CA ARG A 49 -8.02 8.76 9.43
C ARG A 49 -8.18 8.16 10.83
N ASP A 50 -7.10 8.19 11.59
CA ASP A 50 -7.13 7.80 13.00
C ASP A 50 -7.71 8.95 13.85
N GLN A 51 -8.80 8.66 14.55
CA GLN A 51 -9.48 9.67 15.38
C GLN A 51 -8.63 10.11 16.57
N LYS A 52 -7.72 9.25 17.05
CA LYS A 52 -6.90 9.52 18.25
C LYS A 52 -5.72 10.45 17.93
N SER A 53 -5.00 10.21 16.84
CA SER A 53 -3.85 11.04 16.45
C SER A 53 -4.21 12.15 15.45
N GLY A 54 -5.32 12.00 14.73
CA GLY A 54 -5.71 12.87 13.63
C GLY A 54 -5.00 12.56 12.31
N ASP A 55 -4.05 11.64 12.31
CA ASP A 55 -3.24 11.27 11.14
C ASP A 55 -3.96 10.29 10.21
N PHE A 56 -3.49 10.24 8.99
CA PHE A 56 -3.96 9.30 7.97
C PHE A 56 -3.01 8.11 7.89
N PHE A 57 -3.58 6.92 7.75
CA PHE A 57 -2.84 5.67 7.61
C PHE A 57 -3.28 4.92 6.37
N THR A 58 -2.36 4.14 5.81
CA THR A 58 -2.65 3.21 4.72
C THR A 58 -1.83 1.93 4.88
N LEU A 59 -2.41 0.83 4.42
CA LEU A 59 -1.71 -0.43 4.17
C LEU A 59 -1.63 -0.60 2.65
N SER A 60 -0.41 -0.67 2.12
CA SER A 60 -0.18 -0.69 0.67
C SER A 60 1.05 -1.50 0.30
N ASN A 61 1.15 -1.86 -0.97
CA ASN A 61 2.36 -2.51 -1.49
C ASN A 61 3.36 -1.45 -1.92
N ASN A 62 4.52 -1.44 -1.28
CA ASN A 62 5.61 -0.51 -1.61
C ASN A 62 6.63 -1.16 -2.53
N VAL A 63 7.01 -0.46 -3.59
CA VAL A 63 8.10 -0.89 -4.48
C VAL A 63 9.44 -0.63 -3.80
N THR A 64 10.22 -1.69 -3.59
CA THR A 64 11.55 -1.59 -2.97
C THR A 64 12.60 -1.12 -3.98
N ALA A 65 13.74 -0.61 -3.49
CA ALA A 65 14.87 -0.26 -4.34
C ALA A 65 15.38 -1.47 -5.16
N GLU A 66 15.36 -2.66 -4.57
CA GLU A 66 15.70 -3.91 -5.25
C GLU A 66 14.73 -4.19 -6.40
N ALA A 67 13.42 -4.10 -6.17
CA ALA A 67 12.42 -4.28 -7.22
C ALA A 67 12.58 -3.26 -8.36
N ILE A 68 12.95 -2.03 -8.05
CA ILE A 68 13.25 -1.00 -9.05
C ILE A 68 14.46 -1.39 -9.91
N SER A 69 15.54 -1.87 -9.27
CA SER A 69 16.77 -2.28 -9.97
C SER A 69 16.54 -3.46 -10.89
N LEU A 70 15.72 -4.41 -10.47
CA LEU A 70 15.36 -5.61 -11.24
C LEU A 70 14.25 -5.38 -12.28
N GLY A 71 13.64 -4.18 -12.30
CA GLY A 71 12.52 -3.89 -13.20
C GLY A 71 11.19 -4.52 -12.79
N THR A 72 11.08 -5.05 -11.57
CA THR A 72 9.86 -5.68 -11.02
C THR A 72 8.96 -4.68 -10.28
N VAL A 73 8.76 -3.51 -10.87
CA VAL A 73 8.00 -2.40 -10.25
C VAL A 73 6.50 -2.72 -10.02
N TYR A 74 6.02 -3.80 -10.60
CA TYR A 74 4.67 -4.35 -10.38
C TYR A 74 4.58 -5.24 -9.14
N ALA A 75 5.72 -5.56 -8.48
CA ALA A 75 5.76 -6.51 -7.38
C ALA A 75 4.86 -6.08 -6.21
N ARG A 76 4.12 -7.04 -5.66
CA ARG A 76 3.23 -6.86 -4.52
C ARG A 76 3.62 -7.73 -3.33
N ASN A 77 4.89 -8.12 -3.27
CA ASN A 77 5.47 -9.03 -2.28
C ASN A 77 5.98 -8.32 -1.01
N ASN A 78 5.70 -7.02 -0.89
CA ASN A 78 6.08 -6.19 0.26
C ASN A 78 4.90 -5.30 0.68
N LEU A 79 4.20 -5.66 1.77
CA LEU A 79 3.11 -4.90 2.35
C LEU A 79 3.64 -4.04 3.49
N ILE A 80 3.30 -2.75 3.47
CA ILE A 80 3.76 -1.80 4.48
C ILE A 80 2.59 -1.09 5.17
N LEU A 81 2.88 -0.55 6.35
CA LEU A 81 2.10 0.49 7.01
C LEU A 81 2.77 1.84 6.73
N ALA A 82 1.99 2.80 6.26
CA ALA A 82 2.45 4.16 6.08
C ALA A 82 1.51 5.17 6.74
N ARG A 83 2.04 6.35 7.07
CA ARG A 83 1.36 7.44 7.76
C ARG A 83 1.58 8.76 7.02
N SER A 84 0.56 9.63 7.07
CA SER A 84 0.62 11.03 6.64
C SER A 84 -0.14 11.92 7.61
N LYS A 85 0.32 13.16 7.78
CA LYS A 85 -0.42 14.19 8.54
C LYS A 85 -1.34 15.03 7.65
N ASP A 86 -1.07 15.07 6.34
CA ASP A 86 -1.65 16.05 5.42
C ASP A 86 -2.14 15.43 4.09
N LEU A 87 -2.04 14.11 3.91
CA LEU A 87 -2.32 13.37 2.67
C LEU A 87 -1.30 13.58 1.53
N LEU A 88 -0.35 14.51 1.68
CA LEU A 88 0.64 14.86 0.67
C LEU A 88 1.98 14.18 0.95
N HIS A 89 2.40 14.19 2.23
CA HIS A 89 3.68 13.66 2.66
C HIS A 89 3.48 12.34 3.42
N TRP A 90 3.90 11.25 2.81
CA TRP A 90 3.75 9.90 3.34
C TRP A 90 5.07 9.32 3.81
N HIS A 91 5.06 8.71 4.98
CA HIS A 91 6.19 8.03 5.59
C HIS A 91 5.87 6.55 5.78
N VAL A 92 6.76 5.68 5.31
CA VAL A 92 6.69 4.25 5.60
C VAL A 92 7.11 4.03 7.05
N CYS A 93 6.19 3.49 7.84
CA CYS A 93 6.40 3.22 9.28
C CYS A 93 7.05 1.86 9.51
N LYS A 94 6.52 0.84 8.81
CA LYS A 94 6.90 -0.55 9.04
C LYS A 94 6.53 -1.43 7.85
N THR A 95 7.36 -2.43 7.58
CA THR A 95 6.96 -3.57 6.74
C THR A 95 6.11 -4.52 7.58
N LEU A 96 4.88 -4.79 7.16
CA LEU A 96 3.95 -5.70 7.81
C LEU A 96 4.14 -7.13 7.32
N LEU A 97 4.31 -7.28 6.01
CA LEU A 97 4.56 -8.56 5.36
C LEU A 97 5.60 -8.38 4.26
N ARG A 98 6.52 -9.31 4.22
CA ARG A 98 7.46 -9.50 3.11
C ARG A 98 7.45 -10.97 2.73
N ASP A 99 7.73 -11.28 1.47
CA ASP A 99 7.86 -12.66 1.04
C ASP A 99 8.98 -13.38 1.81
N ASP A 100 8.63 -14.51 2.38
CA ASP A 100 9.50 -15.41 3.13
C ASP A 100 9.49 -16.84 2.54
N SER A 101 9.08 -16.97 1.29
CA SER A 101 8.97 -18.27 0.59
C SER A 101 10.32 -18.92 0.31
N GLY A 102 11.39 -18.13 0.30
CA GLY A 102 12.72 -18.57 -0.10
C GLY A 102 12.98 -18.41 -1.60
N PHE A 103 12.06 -17.82 -2.35
CA PHE A 103 12.28 -17.50 -3.76
C PHE A 103 13.37 -16.44 -3.93
N ASP A 104 14.04 -16.46 -5.07
CA ASP A 104 14.83 -15.32 -5.49
C ASP A 104 13.94 -14.09 -5.75
N PRO A 105 14.49 -12.88 -5.87
CA PRO A 105 13.69 -11.66 -5.99
C PRO A 105 12.77 -11.61 -7.22
N LEU A 106 13.15 -12.23 -8.34
CA LEU A 106 12.34 -12.27 -9.56
C LEU A 106 11.14 -13.21 -9.39
N ASP A 107 11.38 -14.39 -8.87
CA ASP A 107 10.34 -15.39 -8.59
C ASP A 107 9.43 -14.92 -7.45
N SER A 108 9.99 -14.27 -6.44
CA SER A 108 9.19 -13.62 -5.39
C SER A 108 8.22 -12.59 -5.98
N ALA A 109 8.69 -11.71 -6.87
CA ALA A 109 7.83 -10.73 -7.54
C ALA A 109 6.78 -11.38 -8.44
N ARG A 110 7.08 -12.54 -9.02
CA ARG A 110 6.21 -13.27 -9.94
C ARG A 110 5.12 -14.08 -9.24
N PHE A 111 5.45 -14.70 -8.11
CA PHE A 111 4.59 -15.71 -7.48
C PHE A 111 4.02 -15.30 -6.13
N THR A 112 4.56 -14.27 -5.49
CA THR A 112 4.06 -13.78 -4.19
C THR A 112 3.43 -12.40 -4.33
N GLY A 113 2.21 -12.25 -3.76
CA GLY A 113 1.53 -10.97 -3.71
C GLY A 113 0.55 -10.87 -2.56
N PHE A 114 0.56 -9.72 -1.89
CA PHE A 114 -0.33 -9.35 -0.80
C PHE A 114 -1.31 -8.30 -1.32
N HIS A 115 -2.50 -8.73 -1.77
CA HIS A 115 -3.39 -7.81 -2.48
C HIS A 115 -4.68 -7.51 -1.76
N TYR A 116 -5.34 -6.46 -2.24
CA TYR A 116 -6.70 -6.09 -1.84
C TYR A 116 -6.84 -6.07 -0.32
N VAL A 117 -5.83 -5.50 0.33
CA VAL A 117 -5.84 -5.37 1.78
C VAL A 117 -6.96 -4.43 2.17
N ASP A 118 -7.87 -4.92 3.02
CA ASP A 118 -8.80 -4.07 3.75
C ASP A 118 -8.54 -4.19 5.24
N TRP A 119 -8.81 -3.12 5.98
CA TRP A 119 -8.38 -3.03 7.36
C TRP A 119 -9.23 -2.06 8.17
N ILE A 120 -9.22 -2.21 9.47
CA ILE A 120 -9.93 -1.32 10.42
C ILE A 120 -9.04 -1.04 11.63
N PHE A 121 -9.28 0.10 12.28
CA PHE A 121 -8.75 0.32 13.63
C PHE A 121 -9.51 -0.52 14.65
N SER A 122 -8.79 -1.15 15.57
CA SER A 122 -9.32 -1.94 16.67
C SER A 122 -8.61 -1.53 17.97
N GLY A 123 -9.07 -0.43 18.58
CA GLY A 123 -8.41 0.18 19.73
C GLY A 123 -7.02 0.73 19.38
N GLU A 124 -5.99 0.17 19.99
CA GLU A 124 -4.59 0.53 19.71
C GLU A 124 -3.98 -0.23 18.53
N ASP A 125 -4.73 -1.13 17.92
CA ASP A 125 -4.25 -2.06 16.90
C ASP A 125 -4.93 -1.81 15.55
N ILE A 126 -4.39 -2.43 14.51
CA ILE A 126 -5.02 -2.57 13.20
C ILE A 126 -5.35 -4.04 12.96
N LEU A 127 -6.60 -4.34 12.59
CA LEU A 127 -7.01 -5.63 12.03
C LEU A 127 -7.05 -5.49 10.52
N TYR A 128 -6.46 -6.44 9.79
CA TYR A 128 -6.43 -6.39 8.34
C TYR A 128 -6.60 -7.77 7.71
N ALA A 129 -7.38 -7.81 6.64
CA ALA A 129 -7.60 -8.98 5.81
C ALA A 129 -6.82 -8.86 4.52
N ILE A 130 -6.18 -9.94 4.07
CA ILE A 130 -5.31 -9.96 2.91
C ILE A 130 -5.67 -11.15 2.03
N ARG A 131 -5.83 -10.87 0.77
CA ARG A 131 -5.85 -11.88 -0.28
C ARG A 131 -4.42 -12.08 -0.79
N SER A 132 -3.87 -13.27 -0.64
CA SER A 132 -2.46 -13.52 -0.94
C SER A 132 -2.26 -14.61 -1.98
N GLY A 133 -1.38 -14.36 -2.95
CA GLY A 133 -0.70 -15.39 -3.72
C GLY A 133 0.58 -15.77 -2.99
N TYR A 134 0.73 -17.05 -2.60
CA TYR A 134 1.85 -17.47 -1.76
C TYR A 134 2.07 -18.97 -1.87
N ARG A 135 3.33 -19.43 -1.94
CA ARG A 135 3.77 -20.84 -1.97
C ARG A 135 2.80 -21.76 -2.72
N GLY A 136 2.91 -21.82 -4.05
CA GLY A 136 2.04 -22.59 -4.94
C GLY A 136 1.00 -21.78 -5.70
N SER A 137 1.05 -20.46 -5.63
CA SER A 137 0.34 -19.58 -6.53
C SER A 137 0.97 -19.59 -7.92
N ASN A 138 0.13 -19.58 -8.97
CA ASN A 138 0.61 -19.52 -10.36
C ASN A 138 1.14 -18.15 -10.76
N THR A 139 0.69 -17.10 -10.09
CA THR A 139 1.16 -15.71 -10.27
C THR A 139 0.91 -14.94 -8.97
N PHE A 140 1.60 -13.82 -8.80
CA PHE A 140 1.37 -12.93 -7.64
C PHE A 140 -0.10 -12.50 -7.51
N HIS A 141 -0.86 -12.45 -8.61
CA HIS A 141 -2.26 -12.01 -8.63
C HIS A 141 -3.27 -13.13 -8.31
N ASN A 142 -2.92 -14.38 -8.54
CA ASN A 142 -3.80 -15.53 -8.28
C ASN A 142 -3.71 -15.92 -6.81
N ALA A 143 -4.65 -15.39 -6.01
CA ALA A 143 -4.68 -15.68 -4.60
C ALA A 143 -5.06 -17.13 -4.32
N ASN A 144 -4.28 -17.78 -3.47
CA ASN A 144 -4.56 -19.11 -2.91
C ASN A 144 -4.79 -19.06 -1.40
N ARG A 145 -4.73 -17.87 -0.79
CA ARG A 145 -4.98 -17.66 0.64
C ARG A 145 -5.77 -16.37 0.89
N LEU A 146 -6.65 -16.45 1.89
CA LEU A 146 -7.25 -15.29 2.57
C LEU A 146 -6.88 -15.39 4.05
N THR A 147 -6.22 -14.38 4.57
CA THR A 147 -5.76 -14.36 5.97
C THR A 147 -6.19 -13.07 6.65
N VAL A 148 -6.47 -13.18 7.96
CA VAL A 148 -6.71 -12.02 8.84
C VAL A 148 -5.54 -11.93 9.79
N LYS A 149 -5.00 -10.72 9.96
CA LYS A 149 -3.86 -10.43 10.83
C LYS A 149 -4.14 -9.22 11.72
N ARG A 150 -3.35 -9.08 12.77
CA ARG A 150 -3.37 -7.94 13.69
C ARG A 150 -1.97 -7.31 13.74
N GLU A 151 -1.91 -6.01 13.58
CA GLU A 151 -0.73 -5.21 13.92
C GLU A 151 -0.96 -4.52 15.25
N TYR A 152 -0.17 -4.88 16.23
CA TYR A 152 -0.28 -4.38 17.60
C TYR A 152 0.40 -3.02 17.75
N GLY A 153 -0.27 -2.08 18.41
CA GLY A 153 0.30 -0.80 18.76
C GLY A 153 0.82 0.00 17.56
N PHE A 154 0.12 0.01 16.45
CA PHE A 154 0.56 0.55 15.16
C PHE A 154 1.08 2.00 15.23
N ARG A 155 0.56 2.82 16.15
CA ARG A 155 1.02 4.20 16.32
C ARG A 155 2.47 4.28 16.80
N ASN A 156 2.94 3.28 17.56
CA ASN A 156 4.32 3.22 18.05
C ASN A 156 5.31 2.93 16.91
N ALA A 157 4.89 2.14 15.91
CA ALA A 157 5.71 1.86 14.74
C ALA A 157 5.96 3.09 13.87
N CYS A 158 5.14 4.13 14.03
CA CYS A 158 5.20 5.38 13.27
C CYS A 158 5.75 6.58 14.09
N ARG A 159 6.29 6.35 15.27
CA ARG A 159 6.98 7.40 16.01
C ARG A 159 8.32 7.69 15.32
N LEU A 160 8.49 8.93 14.86
CA LEU A 160 9.76 9.48 14.39
C LEU A 160 10.53 9.99 15.59
#